data_3343ecdee78c6a8fa0564bfdaee801fa
#
_entry.id   3343ecdee78c6a8fa0564bfdaee801fa
#
_cell.length_a   1.000
_cell.length_b   1.000
_cell.length_c   1.000
_cell.angle_alpha   90.00
_cell.angle_beta   90.00
_cell.angle_gamma   90.00
#
_symmetry.space_group_name_H-M   'P 1'
#
loop_
_entity.id
_entity.type
_entity.pdbx_description
1 polymer ?
#
loop_
_entity_poly.entity_id
_entity_poly.type
_entity_poly.pdbx_seq_one_letter_code
_entity_poly.pdbx_strand_id
1 'polypeptide(L)'
;NVASGNDSSRKKKYLDELKKISKGTVTVQQEHFYLKPGNQARLEFNLVAEGLRKIALLWQLIKNGTLEKGAVLFWDEPEANINPKFIPEIVKILLMLQEDGVQVFISTHDYFLAKYFDVLKNNKDAVHYYSFYKAAEETGKEQICVEQASSFKLLEHNTIMETFRKLYEDEIGVSFK
;
A
#
# COMPACT_ATOMS: atom_id res chain seq x y z
N ASN A 1 -21.58 -23.39 10.17
CA ASN A 1 -22.46 -22.18 9.99
C ASN A 1 -22.02 -20.94 10.79
N VAL A 2 -21.03 -21.02 11.68
CA VAL A 2 -20.49 -19.86 12.43
C VAL A 2 -19.41 -19.12 11.65
N ALA A 3 -18.71 -19.77 10.73
CA ALA A 3 -17.68 -19.19 9.89
C ALA A 3 -18.21 -18.14 8.87
N SER A 4 -19.41 -18.34 8.35
CA SER A 4 -20.03 -17.47 7.35
C SER A 4 -20.36 -16.04 7.86
N GLY A 5 -20.76 -15.90 9.15
CA GLY A 5 -21.10 -14.60 9.73
C GLY A 5 -19.88 -13.71 10.01
N ASN A 6 -18.78 -14.32 10.43
CA ASN A 6 -17.52 -13.61 10.75
C ASN A 6 -16.82 -13.10 9.46
N ASP A 7 -16.90 -13.89 8.40
CA ASP A 7 -16.33 -13.58 7.08
C ASP A 7 -17.04 -12.38 6.42
N SER A 8 -18.37 -12.32 6.54
CA SER A 8 -19.17 -11.18 6.06
C SER A 8 -18.83 -9.87 6.81
N SER A 9 -18.62 -9.94 8.12
CA SER A 9 -18.27 -8.77 8.93
C SER A 9 -16.87 -8.24 8.62
N ARG A 10 -15.88 -9.12 8.37
CA ARG A 10 -14.52 -8.74 7.96
C ARG A 10 -14.50 -8.10 6.58
N LYS A 11 -15.12 -8.73 5.58
CA LYS A 11 -15.25 -8.17 4.23
C LYS A 11 -15.88 -6.78 4.27
N LYS A 12 -16.88 -6.55 5.10
CA LYS A 12 -17.50 -5.23 5.28
C LYS A 12 -16.49 -4.17 5.77
N LYS A 13 -15.61 -4.51 6.73
CA LYS A 13 -14.59 -3.56 7.21
C LYS A 13 -13.64 -3.10 6.09
N TYR A 14 -13.14 -4.03 5.27
CA TYR A 14 -12.30 -3.69 4.11
C TYR A 14 -13.03 -2.76 3.15
N LEU A 15 -14.28 -3.09 2.82
CA LEU A 15 -15.07 -2.30 1.89
C LEU A 15 -15.36 -0.90 2.42
N ASP A 16 -15.52 -0.75 3.74
CA ASP A 16 -15.73 0.56 4.38
C ASP A 16 -14.44 1.41 4.37
N GLU A 17 -13.26 0.81 4.57
CA GLU A 17 -11.98 1.53 4.39
C GLU A 17 -11.77 1.94 2.92
N LEU A 18 -12.01 1.04 1.98
CA LEU A 18 -11.88 1.35 0.54
C LEU A 18 -12.84 2.44 0.07
N LYS A 19 -14.05 2.52 0.65
CA LYS A 19 -15.01 3.60 0.37
C LYS A 19 -14.50 4.98 0.77
N LYS A 20 -13.68 5.09 1.80
CA LYS A 20 -13.07 6.37 2.21
C LYS A 20 -12.19 6.94 1.10
N ILE A 21 -11.49 6.05 0.37
CA ILE A 21 -10.60 6.41 -0.74
C ILE A 21 -11.43 6.70 -2.02
N SER A 22 -12.27 5.75 -2.40
CA SER A 22 -13.03 5.82 -3.67
C SER A 22 -14.20 6.82 -3.63
N LYS A 23 -14.64 7.21 -2.42
CA LYS A 23 -15.86 7.99 -2.17
C LYS A 23 -17.10 7.41 -2.83
N GLY A 24 -17.09 6.11 -3.13
CA GLY A 24 -18.16 5.46 -3.84
C GLY A 24 -18.15 3.94 -3.73
N THR A 25 -19.07 3.30 -4.44
CA THR A 25 -19.17 1.85 -4.51
C THR A 25 -18.67 1.36 -5.86
N VAL A 26 -17.81 0.34 -5.85
CA VAL A 26 -17.34 -0.31 -7.07
C VAL A 26 -18.31 -1.43 -7.44
N THR A 27 -18.74 -1.46 -8.69
CA THR A 27 -19.57 -2.53 -9.26
C THR A 27 -18.96 -3.03 -10.56
N VAL A 28 -19.11 -4.33 -10.83
CA VAL A 28 -18.69 -4.95 -12.08
C VAL A 28 -19.94 -5.41 -12.82
N GLN A 29 -20.06 -5.05 -14.09
CA GLN A 29 -21.11 -5.51 -14.99
C GLN A 29 -20.50 -5.83 -16.35
N GLN A 30 -20.75 -7.03 -16.89
CA GLN A 30 -20.23 -7.49 -18.19
C GLN A 30 -18.71 -7.23 -18.36
N GLU A 31 -17.91 -7.62 -17.34
CA GLU A 31 -16.47 -7.42 -17.29
C GLU A 31 -15.98 -5.94 -17.23
N HIS A 32 -16.91 -4.99 -17.24
CA HIS A 32 -16.58 -3.58 -17.04
C HIS A 32 -16.74 -3.15 -15.59
N PHE A 33 -15.77 -2.38 -15.13
CA PHE A 33 -15.77 -1.79 -13.78
C PHE A 33 -16.47 -0.43 -13.82
N TYR A 34 -17.30 -0.19 -12.82
CA TYR A 34 -18.00 1.08 -12.63
C TYR A 34 -17.77 1.58 -11.21
N LEU A 35 -17.48 2.87 -11.06
CA LEU A 35 -17.51 3.59 -9.80
C LEU A 35 -18.80 4.39 -9.70
N LYS A 36 -19.55 4.19 -8.62
CA LYS A 36 -20.72 5.02 -8.29
C LYS A 36 -20.38 5.91 -7.09
N PRO A 37 -20.00 7.19 -7.29
CA PRO A 37 -19.72 8.12 -6.21
C PRO A 37 -21.03 8.59 -5.58
N GLY A 38 -21.32 8.17 -4.35
CA GLY A 38 -22.53 8.58 -3.61
C GLY A 38 -23.82 8.44 -4.45
N ASN A 39 -24.55 9.55 -4.65
CA ASN A 39 -25.78 9.61 -5.45
C ASN A 39 -25.55 10.02 -6.92
N GLN A 40 -24.30 10.14 -7.37
CA GLN A 40 -23.97 10.53 -8.73
C GLN A 40 -24.19 9.38 -9.72
N ALA A 41 -24.17 9.71 -11.02
CA ALA A 41 -24.19 8.74 -12.10
C ALA A 41 -23.01 7.78 -12.01
N ARG A 42 -23.18 6.56 -12.51
CA ARG A 42 -22.07 5.60 -12.64
C ARG A 42 -21.05 6.13 -13.63
N LEU A 43 -19.78 6.06 -13.23
CA LEU A 43 -18.66 6.36 -14.11
C LEU A 43 -18.01 5.04 -14.52
N GLU A 44 -17.81 4.85 -15.82
CA GLU A 44 -17.03 3.75 -16.33
C GLU A 44 -15.55 3.93 -15.96
N PHE A 45 -14.86 2.83 -15.64
CA PHE A 45 -13.49 2.85 -15.12
C PHE A 45 -12.48 3.50 -16.07
N ASN A 46 -12.71 3.47 -17.38
CA ASN A 46 -11.86 4.14 -18.35
C ASN A 46 -11.85 5.67 -18.17
N LEU A 47 -12.88 6.22 -17.54
CA LEU A 47 -13.01 7.63 -17.19
C LEU A 47 -12.55 7.95 -15.75
N VAL A 48 -12.13 6.93 -15.01
CA VAL A 48 -11.70 7.05 -13.61
C VAL A 48 -10.18 7.14 -13.54
N ALA A 49 -9.66 8.00 -12.67
CA ALA A 49 -8.22 8.14 -12.44
C ALA A 49 -7.56 6.79 -12.10
N GLU A 50 -6.34 6.59 -12.58
CA GLU A 50 -5.60 5.32 -12.47
C GLU A 50 -5.48 4.81 -11.03
N GLY A 51 -5.20 5.69 -10.08
CA GLY A 51 -5.13 5.32 -8.66
C GLY A 51 -6.45 4.72 -8.13
N LEU A 52 -7.59 5.25 -8.58
CA LEU A 52 -8.90 4.69 -8.20
C LEU A 52 -9.16 3.33 -8.87
N ARG A 53 -8.58 3.07 -10.04
CA ARG A 53 -8.65 1.73 -10.67
C ARG A 53 -7.91 0.68 -9.84
N LYS A 54 -6.72 1.00 -9.32
CA LYS A 54 -5.97 0.12 -8.41
C LYS A 54 -6.79 -0.22 -7.15
N ILE A 55 -7.42 0.78 -6.54
CA ILE A 55 -8.27 0.60 -5.35
C ILE A 55 -9.49 -0.26 -5.65
N ALA A 56 -10.07 -0.11 -6.81
CA ALA A 56 -11.23 -0.91 -7.18
C ALA A 56 -10.88 -2.34 -7.56
N LEU A 57 -9.71 -2.59 -8.13
CA LEU A 57 -9.19 -3.94 -8.30
C LEU A 57 -9.03 -4.62 -6.94
N LEU A 58 -8.40 -3.95 -5.97
CA LEU A 58 -8.28 -4.46 -4.61
C LEU A 58 -9.66 -4.76 -3.99
N TRP A 59 -10.63 -3.85 -4.16
CA TRP A 59 -12.02 -4.08 -3.77
C TRP A 59 -12.58 -5.39 -4.36
N GLN A 60 -12.40 -5.60 -5.66
CA GLN A 60 -12.92 -6.77 -6.34
C GLN A 60 -12.25 -8.07 -5.83
N LEU A 61 -10.94 -8.05 -5.65
CA LEU A 61 -10.18 -9.20 -5.14
C LEU A 61 -10.61 -9.60 -3.72
N ILE A 62 -10.91 -8.62 -2.86
CA ILE A 62 -11.45 -8.88 -1.52
C ILE A 62 -12.89 -9.39 -1.60
N LYS A 63 -13.73 -8.75 -2.42
CA LYS A 63 -15.14 -9.06 -2.53
C LYS A 63 -15.40 -10.48 -3.06
N ASN A 64 -14.63 -10.91 -4.05
CA ASN A 64 -14.79 -12.25 -4.66
C ASN A 64 -14.04 -13.36 -3.91
N GLY A 65 -13.31 -13.03 -2.82
CA GLY A 65 -12.60 -14.01 -2.03
C GLY A 65 -11.24 -14.44 -2.61
N THR A 66 -10.68 -13.73 -3.59
CA THR A 66 -9.34 -14.01 -4.10
C THR A 66 -8.26 -13.72 -3.04
N LEU A 67 -8.44 -12.67 -2.23
CA LEU A 67 -7.57 -12.32 -1.13
C LEU A 67 -8.14 -12.87 0.19
N GLU A 68 -7.91 -14.14 0.43
CA GLU A 68 -8.26 -14.87 1.65
C GLU A 68 -7.01 -15.50 2.28
N LYS A 69 -7.14 -16.09 3.45
CA LYS A 69 -6.05 -16.75 4.17
C LYS A 69 -5.26 -17.70 3.26
N GLY A 70 -3.96 -17.52 3.19
CA GLY A 70 -3.04 -18.31 2.36
C GLY A 70 -2.82 -17.71 0.95
N ALA A 71 -3.54 -16.65 0.58
CA ALA A 71 -3.26 -15.92 -0.66
C ALA A 71 -1.97 -15.12 -0.56
N VAL A 72 -1.35 -14.85 -1.71
CA VAL A 72 -0.17 -13.99 -1.85
C VAL A 72 -0.51 -12.83 -2.76
N LEU A 73 -0.25 -11.61 -2.29
CA LEU A 73 -0.44 -10.37 -3.04
C LEU A 73 0.93 -9.75 -3.33
N PHE A 74 1.26 -9.58 -4.61
CA PHE A 74 2.36 -8.73 -5.06
C PHE A 74 1.79 -7.42 -5.59
N TRP A 75 2.23 -6.29 -5.03
CA TRP A 75 1.74 -4.99 -5.44
C TRP A 75 2.89 -4.00 -5.60
N ASP A 76 3.06 -3.56 -6.84
CA ASP A 76 4.06 -2.57 -7.21
C ASP A 76 3.45 -1.17 -7.09
N GLU A 77 4.12 -0.30 -6.32
CA GLU A 77 3.74 1.09 -6.08
C GLU A 77 2.23 1.27 -5.78
N PRO A 78 1.72 0.71 -4.67
CA PRO A 78 0.28 0.82 -4.33
C PRO A 78 -0.18 2.29 -4.19
N GLU A 79 0.72 3.19 -3.84
CA GLU A 79 0.49 4.64 -3.67
C GLU A 79 0.46 5.42 -4.99
N ALA A 80 0.99 4.88 -6.07
CA ALA A 80 1.13 5.62 -7.33
C ALA A 80 -0.23 6.10 -7.86
N ASN A 81 -0.28 7.39 -8.22
CA ASN A 81 -1.49 8.09 -8.69
C ASN A 81 -2.63 8.19 -7.66
N ILE A 82 -2.34 8.00 -6.38
CA ILE A 82 -3.27 8.18 -5.27
C ILE A 82 -2.91 9.45 -4.49
N ASN A 83 -3.91 10.21 -4.07
CA ASN A 83 -3.66 11.37 -3.22
C ASN A 83 -3.01 10.92 -1.91
N PRO A 84 -1.86 11.50 -1.50
CA PRO A 84 -1.09 11.07 -0.33
C PRO A 84 -1.89 11.00 0.97
N LYS A 85 -2.96 11.79 1.10
CA LYS A 85 -3.85 11.73 2.28
C LYS A 85 -4.52 10.37 2.48
N PHE A 86 -4.57 9.51 1.46
CA PHE A 86 -5.18 8.17 1.52
C PHE A 86 -4.15 7.05 1.77
N ILE A 87 -2.86 7.37 1.85
CA ILE A 87 -1.82 6.38 2.14
C ILE A 87 -2.07 5.67 3.47
N PRO A 88 -2.46 6.35 4.57
CA PRO A 88 -2.78 5.66 5.82
C PRO A 88 -3.88 4.61 5.70
N GLU A 89 -4.91 4.88 4.89
CA GLU A 89 -6.01 3.93 4.65
C GLU A 89 -5.55 2.71 3.86
N ILE A 90 -4.68 2.91 2.86
CA ILE A 90 -4.08 1.80 2.09
C ILE A 90 -3.27 0.91 3.03
N VAL A 91 -2.38 1.49 3.85
CA VAL A 91 -1.56 0.75 4.79
C VAL A 91 -2.41 -0.03 5.79
N LYS A 92 -3.48 0.57 6.34
CA LYS A 92 -4.42 -0.15 7.22
C LYS A 92 -5.02 -1.37 6.56
N ILE A 93 -5.46 -1.25 5.30
CA ILE A 93 -6.06 -2.36 4.56
C ILE A 93 -5.03 -3.48 4.36
N LEU A 94 -3.78 -3.14 4.02
CA LEU A 94 -2.72 -4.10 3.81
C LEU A 94 -2.32 -4.82 5.11
N LEU A 95 -2.26 -4.12 6.24
CA LEU A 95 -2.04 -4.71 7.57
C LEU A 95 -3.21 -5.64 7.96
N MET A 96 -4.46 -5.22 7.71
CA MET A 96 -5.61 -6.08 7.95
C MET A 96 -5.58 -7.36 7.09
N LEU A 97 -5.17 -7.28 5.82
CA LEU A 97 -4.98 -8.46 4.96
C LEU A 97 -3.91 -9.39 5.53
N GLN A 98 -2.80 -8.84 6.02
CA GLN A 98 -1.75 -9.62 6.67
C GLN A 98 -2.26 -10.29 7.96
N GLU A 99 -3.02 -9.59 8.80
CA GLU A 99 -3.66 -10.18 10.00
C GLU A 99 -4.63 -11.33 9.64
N ASP A 100 -5.29 -11.26 8.48
CA ASP A 100 -6.17 -12.31 7.98
C ASP A 100 -5.43 -13.46 7.27
N GLY A 101 -4.09 -13.40 7.26
CA GLY A 101 -3.22 -14.48 6.75
C GLY A 101 -2.96 -14.40 5.25
N VAL A 102 -3.12 -13.23 4.63
CA VAL A 102 -2.63 -12.94 3.28
C VAL A 102 -1.17 -12.51 3.38
N GLN A 103 -0.29 -13.12 2.59
CA GLN A 103 1.09 -12.66 2.48
C GLN A 103 1.17 -11.52 1.46
N VAL A 104 1.69 -10.36 1.88
CA VAL A 104 1.74 -9.15 1.04
C VAL A 104 3.18 -8.77 0.77
N PHE A 105 3.53 -8.62 -0.51
CA PHE A 105 4.80 -8.08 -0.98
C PHE A 105 4.54 -6.75 -1.70
N ILE A 106 5.26 -5.72 -1.29
CA ILE A 106 5.12 -4.37 -1.83
C ILE A 106 6.49 -3.89 -2.28
N SER A 107 6.58 -3.39 -3.51
CA SER A 107 7.70 -2.53 -3.93
C SER A 107 7.23 -1.07 -3.88
N THR A 108 8.06 -0.19 -3.35
CA THR A 108 7.77 1.24 -3.26
C THR A 108 9.05 2.05 -3.20
N HIS A 109 9.01 3.27 -3.70
CA HIS A 109 10.02 4.29 -3.47
C HIS A 109 9.44 5.51 -2.72
N ASP A 110 8.21 5.39 -2.19
CA ASP A 110 7.52 6.47 -1.48
C ASP A 110 7.82 6.44 0.03
N TYR A 111 8.31 7.58 0.53
CA TYR A 111 8.63 7.76 1.95
C TYR A 111 7.39 7.59 2.84
N PHE A 112 6.25 8.18 2.44
CA PHE A 112 5.05 8.17 3.27
C PHE A 112 4.50 6.77 3.42
N LEU A 113 4.42 5.99 2.33
CA LEU A 113 3.94 4.61 2.39
C LEU A 113 4.83 3.77 3.31
N ALA A 114 6.14 3.78 3.09
CA ALA A 114 7.09 3.02 3.90
C ALA A 114 7.03 3.44 5.38
N LYS A 115 6.92 4.75 5.65
CA LYS A 115 6.86 5.27 7.01
C LYS A 115 5.54 4.97 7.71
N TYR A 116 4.41 5.00 6.99
CA TYR A 116 3.12 4.67 7.59
C TYR A 116 3.01 3.22 8.03
N PHE A 117 3.70 2.27 7.40
CA PHE A 117 3.81 0.90 7.94
C PHE A 117 4.48 0.89 9.32
N ASP A 118 5.53 1.67 9.56
CA ASP A 118 6.15 1.78 10.89
C ASP A 118 5.23 2.42 11.93
N VAL A 119 4.41 3.39 11.50
CA VAL A 119 3.52 4.14 12.39
C VAL A 119 2.26 3.35 12.75
N LEU A 120 1.73 2.58 11.81
CA LEU A 120 0.42 1.94 11.96
C LEU A 120 0.50 0.46 12.33
N LYS A 121 1.64 -0.21 12.10
CA LYS A 121 1.81 -1.60 12.53
C LYS A 121 1.75 -1.71 14.05
N ASN A 122 1.17 -2.78 14.52
CA ASN A 122 1.15 -3.15 15.94
C ASN A 122 2.15 -4.28 16.22
N ASN A 123 2.28 -4.70 17.49
CA ASN A 123 3.25 -5.73 17.91
C ASN A 123 2.97 -7.14 17.33
N LYS A 124 1.82 -7.35 16.69
CA LYS A 124 1.44 -8.62 16.06
C LYS A 124 1.72 -8.64 14.57
N ASP A 125 1.96 -7.48 13.98
CA ASP A 125 2.19 -7.36 12.54
C ASP A 125 3.62 -7.78 12.18
N ALA A 126 3.74 -8.76 11.29
CA ALA A 126 5.01 -9.23 10.75
C ALA A 126 5.40 -8.39 9.53
N VAL A 127 5.88 -7.17 9.75
CA VAL A 127 6.35 -6.28 8.68
C VAL A 127 7.87 -6.29 8.64
N HIS A 128 8.42 -6.61 7.47
CA HIS A 128 9.85 -6.59 7.19
C HIS A 128 10.13 -5.66 6.01
N TYR A 129 11.24 -4.94 6.10
CA TYR A 129 11.73 -4.04 5.06
C TYR A 129 12.96 -4.63 4.41
N TYR A 130 13.05 -4.54 3.09
CA TYR A 130 14.20 -4.97 2.31
C TYR A 130 14.69 -3.80 1.48
N SER A 131 15.95 -3.43 1.65
CA SER A 131 16.61 -2.45 0.78
C SER A 131 17.56 -3.15 -0.17
N PHE A 132 17.44 -2.86 -1.45
CA PHE A 132 18.34 -3.33 -2.50
C PHE A 132 19.30 -2.18 -2.83
N TYR A 133 20.60 -2.40 -2.66
CA TYR A 133 21.60 -1.38 -2.90
C TYR A 133 22.81 -1.94 -3.64
N LYS A 134 23.61 -1.06 -4.25
CA LYS A 134 24.84 -1.43 -4.91
C LYS A 134 26.00 -1.25 -3.95
N ALA A 135 26.81 -2.28 -3.79
CA ALA A 135 28.08 -2.23 -3.09
C ALA A 135 29.24 -2.43 -4.08
N ALA A 136 30.32 -1.70 -3.89
CA ALA A 136 31.54 -1.93 -4.64
C ALA A 136 32.30 -3.13 -4.05
N GLU A 137 32.68 -4.07 -4.88
CA GLU A 137 33.62 -5.12 -4.51
C GLU A 137 35.06 -4.58 -4.53
N GLU A 138 35.98 -5.26 -3.85
CA GLU A 138 37.43 -4.98 -3.92
C GLU A 138 37.99 -5.06 -5.35
N THR A 139 37.29 -5.78 -6.23
CA THR A 139 37.62 -5.92 -7.66
C THR A 139 37.16 -4.74 -8.52
N GLY A 140 36.48 -3.74 -7.93
CA GLY A 140 35.91 -2.61 -8.64
C GLY A 140 34.61 -2.93 -9.39
N LYS A 141 34.06 -4.14 -9.25
CA LYS A 141 32.73 -4.50 -9.77
C LYS A 141 31.65 -4.11 -8.77
N GLU A 142 30.52 -3.64 -9.29
CA GLU A 142 29.31 -3.42 -8.48
C GLU A 142 28.53 -4.73 -8.36
N GLN A 143 28.11 -5.05 -7.14
CA GLN A 143 27.13 -6.12 -6.91
C GLN A 143 25.88 -5.57 -6.22
N ILE A 144 24.75 -6.22 -6.45
CA ILE A 144 23.52 -5.89 -5.75
C ILE A 144 23.49 -6.65 -4.43
N CYS A 145 23.39 -5.89 -3.34
CA CYS A 145 23.22 -6.40 -1.99
C CYS A 145 21.81 -6.17 -1.48
N VAL A 146 21.41 -6.94 -0.49
CA VAL A 146 20.10 -6.84 0.16
C VAL A 146 20.30 -6.71 1.65
N GLU A 147 19.66 -5.73 2.23
CA GLU A 147 19.57 -5.52 3.66
C GLU A 147 18.13 -5.75 4.11
N GLN A 148 17.93 -6.35 5.29
CA GLN A 148 16.63 -6.57 5.91
C GLN A 148 16.56 -5.90 7.27
N ALA A 149 15.45 -5.23 7.56
CA ALA A 149 15.16 -4.67 8.87
C ALA A 149 13.68 -4.87 9.28
N SER A 150 13.43 -4.84 10.59
CA SER A 150 12.06 -4.89 11.14
C SER A 150 11.36 -3.53 11.18
N SER A 151 12.09 -2.45 10.85
CA SER A 151 11.58 -1.08 10.83
C SER A 151 12.26 -0.31 9.71
N PHE A 152 11.53 0.56 9.04
CA PHE A 152 12.04 1.40 7.95
C PHE A 152 13.22 2.27 8.37
N LYS A 153 13.22 2.76 9.60
CA LYS A 153 14.29 3.59 10.17
C LYS A 153 15.58 2.83 10.51
N LEU A 154 15.52 1.49 10.57
CA LEU A 154 16.67 0.65 10.91
C LEU A 154 17.46 0.18 9.69
N LEU A 155 16.98 0.47 8.48
CA LEU A 155 17.72 0.23 7.25
C LEU A 155 18.92 1.20 7.20
N GLU A 156 20.13 0.67 7.09
CA GLU A 156 21.36 1.46 6.95
C GLU A 156 21.50 2.05 5.54
N HIS A 157 21.14 1.26 4.52
CA HIS A 157 21.13 1.68 3.12
C HIS A 157 19.73 2.13 2.71
N ASN A 158 19.30 3.30 3.18
CA ASN A 158 17.95 3.83 3.00
C ASN A 158 17.97 5.17 2.24
N THR A 159 18.10 5.09 0.91
CA THR A 159 18.16 6.27 0.03
C THR A 159 16.89 7.12 0.07
N ILE A 160 15.73 6.50 0.36
CA ILE A 160 14.46 7.24 0.53
C ILE A 160 14.53 8.14 1.76
N MET A 161 14.99 7.61 2.89
CA MET A 161 15.16 8.36 4.13
C MET A 161 16.24 9.44 4.00
N GLU A 162 17.35 9.11 3.36
CA GLU A 162 18.46 10.05 3.12
C GLU A 162 17.98 11.24 2.27
N THR A 163 17.24 10.97 1.18
CA THR A 163 16.70 12.00 0.32
C THR A 163 15.71 12.90 1.05
N PHE A 164 14.84 12.31 1.88
CA PHE A 164 13.89 13.06 2.69
C PHE A 164 14.59 13.94 3.72
N ARG A 165 15.63 13.43 4.40
CA ARG A 165 16.44 14.20 5.35
C ARG A 165 17.15 15.37 4.66
N LYS A 166 17.76 15.11 3.50
CA LYS A 166 18.42 16.17 2.71
C LYS A 166 17.46 17.28 2.31
N LEU A 167 16.25 16.91 1.83
CA LEU A 167 15.23 17.90 1.48
C LEU A 167 14.87 18.79 2.69
N TYR A 168 14.71 18.18 3.87
CA TYR A 168 14.42 18.91 5.10
C TYR A 168 15.58 19.83 5.53
N GLU A 169 16.83 19.40 5.41
CA GLU A 169 18.03 20.20 5.67
C GLU A 169 18.12 21.39 4.70
N ASP A 170 17.84 21.17 3.42
CA ASP A 170 17.80 22.21 2.39
C ASP A 170 16.69 23.25 2.67
N GLU A 171 15.51 22.80 3.10
CA GLU A 171 14.40 23.68 3.47
C GLU A 171 14.75 24.59 4.66
N ILE A 172 15.35 24.03 5.72
CA ILE A 172 15.84 24.81 6.88
C ILE A 172 16.93 25.78 6.44
N GLY A 173 17.87 25.34 5.63
CA GLY A 173 18.98 26.17 5.12
C GLY A 173 18.48 27.38 4.28
N VAL A 174 17.37 27.24 3.58
CA VAL A 174 16.71 28.35 2.85
C VAL A 174 16.00 29.31 3.80
N SER A 175 15.39 28.80 4.87
CA SER A 175 14.63 29.60 5.84
C SER A 175 15.51 30.52 6.69
N PHE A 176 16.82 30.25 6.78
CA PHE A 176 17.80 31.02 7.53
C PHE A 176 18.69 31.96 6.67
N LYS A 177 18.44 32.05 5.36
CA LYS A 177 19.05 33.01 4.45
C LYS A 177 18.11 34.19 4.22
#